data_eb60bbf9c3c804d31565370d0ceb5339
#
_entry.id   eb60bbf9c3c804d31565370d0ceb5339
#
_cell.length_a   1.000
_cell.length_b   1.000
_cell.length_c   1.000
_cell.angle_alpha   90.00
_cell.angle_beta   90.00
_cell.angle_gamma   90.00
#
_symmetry.space_group_name_H-M   'P 1'
#
loop_
_entity.id
_entity.type
_entity.pdbx_description
1 polymer ?
#
loop_
_entity_poly.entity_id
_entity_poly.type
_entity_poly.pdbx_seq_one_letter_code
_entity_poly.pdbx_strand_id
1 'polypeptide(L)'
;MKRIIIAVIAASAFLVSCQKSNEEKVEELIKVSMNKTLLHPESYEAVETVLDSAFAPLDSPEFFNKIMKVVHCVDDMSKVGEEINEAQTSMSLWSISSTALARNEYRKAKAKYEAACAKKEELEKKSMRLAEKLKPDLQNKPTFIGFKARHKYRANTNAGNTVFGEMKFVFDKELTKVIAEYDMQDEEYVAYQKLLEIMNGEE
;
A
#
# COMPACT_ATOMS: atom_id res chain seq x y z
N MET A 1 47.84 10.60 -44.94
CA MET A 1 46.80 9.61 -44.59
C MET A 1 46.82 9.21 -43.10
N LYS A 2 47.95 9.07 -42.43
CA LYS A 2 48.00 8.70 -40.99
C LYS A 2 47.36 9.72 -40.00
N ARG A 3 47.38 11.04 -40.35
CA ARG A 3 46.83 12.10 -39.46
C ARG A 3 45.30 12.21 -39.49
N ILE A 4 44.64 11.74 -40.56
CA ILE A 4 43.18 11.73 -40.67
C ILE A 4 42.56 10.58 -39.87
N ILE A 5 43.24 9.45 -39.78
CA ILE A 5 42.76 8.27 -39.05
C ILE A 5 42.75 8.53 -37.52
N ILE A 6 43.74 9.29 -37.02
CA ILE A 6 43.81 9.65 -35.58
C ILE A 6 42.67 10.61 -35.20
N ALA A 7 42.29 11.54 -36.11
CA ALA A 7 41.19 12.47 -35.84
C ALA A 7 39.81 11.78 -35.81
N VAL A 8 39.60 10.72 -36.60
CA VAL A 8 38.35 9.95 -36.62
C VAL A 8 38.22 9.07 -35.36
N ILE A 9 39.31 8.53 -34.86
CA ILE A 9 39.29 7.73 -33.61
C ILE A 9 39.06 8.65 -32.36
N ALA A 10 39.61 9.86 -32.35
CA ALA A 10 39.36 10.82 -31.30
C ALA A 10 37.92 11.35 -31.29
N ALA A 11 37.28 11.52 -32.46
CA ALA A 11 35.88 11.93 -32.56
C ALA A 11 34.88 10.85 -32.16
N SER A 12 35.20 9.56 -32.34
CA SER A 12 34.35 8.44 -31.86
C SER A 12 34.40 8.21 -30.35
N ALA A 13 35.44 8.68 -29.67
CA ALA A 13 35.53 8.58 -28.21
C ALA A 13 34.61 9.58 -27.45
N PHE A 14 34.13 10.63 -28.11
CA PHE A 14 33.20 11.61 -27.51
C PHE A 14 31.72 11.27 -27.69
N LEU A 15 31.37 10.16 -28.33
CA LEU A 15 30.02 9.68 -28.45
C LEU A 15 29.66 8.62 -27.41
N VAL A 16 30.45 8.46 -26.31
CA VAL A 16 29.99 7.80 -25.14
C VAL A 16 28.94 8.72 -24.51
N SER A 17 27.74 8.59 -25.03
CA SER A 17 26.52 9.18 -24.46
C SER A 17 26.59 9.02 -22.94
N CYS A 18 26.51 10.12 -22.19
CA CYS A 18 26.19 10.11 -20.79
C CYS A 18 24.77 9.52 -20.61
N GLN A 19 24.63 8.22 -20.75
CA GLN A 19 23.42 7.56 -20.30
C GLN A 19 23.46 7.60 -18.78
N LYS A 20 22.48 8.29 -18.19
CA LYS A 20 22.28 8.31 -16.74
C LYS A 20 22.25 6.88 -16.21
N SER A 21 22.89 6.65 -15.08
CA SER A 21 22.79 5.36 -14.39
C SER A 21 21.34 5.10 -13.96
N ASN A 22 21.02 3.87 -13.60
CA ASN A 22 19.67 3.54 -13.10
C ASN A 22 19.39 4.30 -11.81
N GLU A 23 20.38 4.44 -10.94
CA GLU A 23 20.29 5.19 -9.70
C GLU A 23 19.98 6.68 -9.95
N GLU A 24 20.69 7.33 -10.89
CA GLU A 24 20.43 8.72 -11.25
C GLU A 24 19.01 8.95 -11.81
N LYS A 25 18.51 8.02 -12.66
CA LYS A 25 17.14 8.09 -13.16
C LYS A 25 16.12 7.94 -12.04
N VAL A 26 16.35 6.99 -11.12
CA VAL A 26 15.48 6.75 -9.98
C VAL A 26 15.43 7.95 -9.06
N GLU A 27 16.57 8.55 -8.73
CA GLU A 27 16.65 9.75 -7.89
C GLU A 27 15.86 10.92 -8.51
N GLU A 28 15.97 11.13 -9.82
CA GLU A 28 15.18 12.16 -10.51
C GLU A 28 13.68 11.89 -10.46
N LEU A 29 13.26 10.65 -10.71
CA LEU A 29 11.84 10.26 -10.66
C LEU A 29 11.29 10.42 -9.23
N ILE A 30 12.03 9.99 -8.21
CA ILE A 30 11.66 10.17 -6.81
C ILE A 30 11.53 11.67 -6.51
N LYS A 31 12.52 12.49 -6.85
CA LYS A 31 12.48 13.92 -6.61
C LYS A 31 11.27 14.59 -7.25
N VAL A 32 10.92 14.20 -8.48
CA VAL A 32 9.73 14.72 -9.18
C VAL A 32 8.45 14.30 -8.45
N SER A 33 8.37 13.07 -7.94
CA SER A 33 7.23 12.59 -7.17
C SER A 33 7.13 13.29 -5.83
N MET A 34 8.21 13.35 -5.06
CA MET A 34 8.27 14.01 -3.76
C MET A 34 7.88 15.49 -3.82
N ASN A 35 8.30 16.20 -4.88
CA ASN A 35 7.91 17.60 -5.09
C ASN A 35 6.41 17.80 -5.32
N LYS A 36 5.67 16.77 -5.71
CA LYS A 36 4.21 16.84 -5.88
C LYS A 36 3.45 16.43 -4.62
N THR A 37 4.05 15.56 -3.82
CA THR A 37 3.41 14.92 -2.66
C THR A 37 3.65 15.71 -1.38
N LEU A 38 4.83 16.30 -1.22
CA LEU A 38 5.19 17.05 -0.02
C LEU A 38 4.53 18.43 0.03
N LEU A 39 4.09 18.83 1.22
CA LEU A 39 3.56 20.17 1.48
C LEU A 39 4.64 21.25 1.38
N HIS A 40 5.88 20.93 1.77
CA HIS A 40 7.05 21.81 1.74
C HIS A 40 8.17 21.15 0.93
N PRO A 41 8.03 21.04 -0.42
CA PRO A 41 9.01 20.38 -1.26
C PRO A 41 10.41 21.01 -1.24
N GLU A 42 10.50 22.31 -0.92
CA GLU A 42 11.76 23.04 -0.74
C GLU A 42 12.59 22.55 0.45
N SER A 43 11.95 21.89 1.42
CA SER A 43 12.60 21.33 2.61
C SER A 43 12.99 19.86 2.45
N TYR A 44 12.68 19.27 1.30
CA TYR A 44 12.97 17.87 1.03
C TYR A 44 14.48 17.62 0.94
N GLU A 45 14.94 16.63 1.71
CA GLU A 45 16.29 16.09 1.64
C GLU A 45 16.24 14.56 1.60
N ALA A 46 16.84 13.98 0.57
CA ALA A 46 17.03 12.54 0.48
C ALA A 46 18.05 12.08 1.53
N VAL A 47 17.75 11.00 2.25
CA VAL A 47 18.63 10.41 3.27
C VAL A 47 19.27 9.13 2.73
N GLU A 48 18.46 8.24 2.16
CA GLU A 48 18.92 6.95 1.65
C GLU A 48 17.97 6.47 0.56
N THR A 49 18.52 5.92 -0.51
CA THR A 49 17.74 5.25 -1.56
C THR A 49 18.35 3.88 -1.85
N VAL A 50 17.58 2.82 -1.65
CA VAL A 50 17.99 1.45 -1.96
C VAL A 50 17.18 0.96 -3.14
N LEU A 51 17.84 0.72 -4.27
CA LEU A 51 17.24 0.24 -5.52
C LEU A 51 17.33 -1.27 -5.63
N ASP A 52 16.24 -1.91 -6.06
CA ASP A 52 16.16 -3.36 -6.28
C ASP A 52 15.23 -3.67 -7.46
N SER A 53 15.22 -4.92 -7.91
CA SER A 53 14.30 -5.42 -8.92
C SER A 53 12.89 -5.61 -8.35
N ALA A 54 11.87 -5.24 -9.13
CA ALA A 54 10.47 -5.43 -8.78
C ALA A 54 9.87 -6.63 -9.52
N PHE A 55 9.12 -7.46 -8.79
CA PHE A 55 8.51 -8.67 -9.33
C PHE A 55 7.00 -8.73 -9.01
N ALA A 56 6.20 -9.03 -10.02
CA ALA A 56 4.82 -9.42 -9.82
C ALA A 56 4.76 -10.84 -9.21
N PRO A 57 3.78 -11.14 -8.36
CA PRO A 57 2.67 -10.27 -8.01
C PRO A 57 3.00 -9.23 -6.92
N LEU A 58 3.94 -9.50 -6.01
CA LEU A 58 4.15 -8.79 -4.75
C LEU A 58 4.46 -7.30 -4.89
N ASP A 59 5.13 -6.90 -5.97
CA ASP A 59 5.45 -5.49 -6.20
C ASP A 59 4.48 -4.80 -7.18
N SER A 60 3.42 -5.52 -7.65
CA SER A 60 2.47 -4.92 -8.59
C SER A 60 1.37 -4.12 -7.88
N PRO A 61 1.01 -2.94 -8.40
CA PRO A 61 -0.09 -2.15 -7.86
C PRO A 61 -1.44 -2.88 -7.89
N GLU A 62 -1.65 -3.74 -8.90
CA GLU A 62 -2.87 -4.51 -9.03
C GLU A 62 -3.03 -5.53 -7.90
N PHE A 63 -1.94 -6.15 -7.49
CA PHE A 63 -1.94 -7.11 -6.38
C PHE A 63 -2.14 -6.38 -5.04
N PHE A 64 -1.46 -5.25 -4.83
CA PHE A 64 -1.71 -4.37 -3.68
C PHE A 64 -3.21 -4.04 -3.56
N ASN A 65 -3.82 -3.56 -4.64
CA ASN A 65 -5.24 -3.22 -4.66
C ASN A 65 -6.17 -4.42 -4.39
N LYS A 66 -5.79 -5.63 -4.81
CA LYS A 66 -6.55 -6.84 -4.48
C LYS A 66 -6.47 -7.17 -2.99
N ILE A 67 -5.29 -7.07 -2.39
CA ILE A 67 -5.08 -7.28 -0.96
C ILE A 67 -5.84 -6.24 -0.15
N MET A 68 -5.77 -4.96 -0.50
CA MET A 68 -6.49 -3.90 0.22
C MET A 68 -8.01 -4.13 0.26
N LYS A 69 -8.60 -4.73 -0.77
CA LYS A 69 -10.01 -5.14 -0.72
C LYS A 69 -10.30 -6.20 0.36
N VAL A 70 -9.35 -7.07 0.65
CA VAL A 70 -9.47 -8.05 1.75
C VAL A 70 -9.31 -7.34 3.09
N VAL A 71 -8.31 -6.47 3.24
CA VAL A 71 -8.07 -5.66 4.44
C VAL A 71 -9.31 -4.86 4.81
N HIS A 72 -9.85 -4.07 3.88
CA HIS A 72 -11.07 -3.29 4.12
C HIS A 72 -12.28 -4.18 4.49
N CYS A 73 -12.37 -5.39 3.94
CA CYS A 73 -13.44 -6.31 4.31
C CYS A 73 -13.28 -6.82 5.76
N VAL A 74 -12.04 -7.02 6.22
CA VAL A 74 -11.73 -7.39 7.62
C VAL A 74 -12.04 -6.24 8.58
N ASP A 75 -11.69 -5.00 8.21
CA ASP A 75 -12.01 -3.81 9.00
C ASP A 75 -13.52 -3.61 9.14
N ASP A 76 -14.26 -3.80 8.04
CA ASP A 76 -15.73 -3.75 8.07
C ASP A 76 -16.32 -4.84 8.97
N MET A 77 -15.75 -6.06 8.98
CA MET A 77 -16.15 -7.12 9.89
C MET A 77 -15.88 -6.76 11.37
N SER A 78 -14.76 -6.09 11.66
CA SER A 78 -14.46 -5.62 13.01
C SER A 78 -15.51 -4.62 13.51
N LYS A 79 -15.84 -3.61 12.68
CA LYS A 79 -16.89 -2.62 13.00
C LYS A 79 -18.25 -3.27 13.25
N VAL A 80 -18.62 -4.24 12.39
CA VAL A 80 -19.87 -4.99 12.56
C VAL A 80 -19.82 -5.85 13.83
N GLY A 81 -18.65 -6.37 14.23
CA GLY A 81 -18.46 -7.05 15.50
C GLY A 81 -18.77 -6.15 16.69
N GLU A 82 -18.38 -4.87 16.65
CA GLU A 82 -18.73 -3.87 17.66
C GLU A 82 -20.24 -3.61 17.70
N GLU A 83 -20.88 -3.44 16.52
CA GLU A 83 -22.34 -3.27 16.41
C GLU A 83 -23.10 -4.47 17.05
N ILE A 84 -22.60 -5.69 16.85
CA ILE A 84 -23.15 -6.91 17.47
C ILE A 84 -23.04 -6.85 18.99
N ASN A 85 -21.86 -6.50 19.52
CA ASN A 85 -21.62 -6.41 20.96
C ASN A 85 -22.49 -5.33 21.62
N GLU A 86 -22.64 -4.16 21.00
CA GLU A 86 -23.52 -3.09 21.46
C GLU A 86 -24.99 -3.53 21.49
N ALA A 87 -25.44 -4.19 20.44
CA ALA A 87 -26.80 -4.70 20.35
C ALA A 87 -27.09 -5.77 21.40
N GLN A 88 -26.14 -6.70 21.65
CA GLN A 88 -26.24 -7.71 22.71
C GLN A 88 -26.30 -7.07 24.08
N THR A 89 -25.45 -6.07 24.36
CA THR A 89 -25.44 -5.34 25.62
C THR A 89 -26.79 -4.64 25.84
N SER A 90 -27.33 -3.99 24.79
CA SER A 90 -28.64 -3.35 24.84
C SER A 90 -29.77 -4.35 25.08
N MET A 91 -29.76 -5.51 24.41
CA MET A 91 -30.74 -6.59 24.67
C MET A 91 -30.68 -7.06 26.12
N SER A 92 -29.49 -7.28 26.65
CA SER A 92 -29.28 -7.71 28.02
C SER A 92 -29.87 -6.70 29.02
N LEU A 93 -29.58 -5.41 28.81
CA LEU A 93 -30.08 -4.32 29.65
C LEU A 93 -31.62 -4.28 29.67
N TRP A 94 -32.27 -4.34 28.53
CA TRP A 94 -33.72 -4.22 28.40
C TRP A 94 -34.48 -5.51 28.70
N SER A 95 -33.78 -6.65 28.82
CA SER A 95 -34.39 -7.94 29.21
C SER A 95 -34.83 -7.96 30.68
N ILE A 96 -34.26 -7.11 31.54
CA ILE A 96 -34.48 -7.11 32.98
C ILE A 96 -35.86 -6.57 33.37
N SER A 97 -36.49 -5.76 32.52
CA SER A 97 -37.75 -5.07 32.83
C SER A 97 -38.90 -5.55 31.94
N SER A 98 -40.10 -5.71 32.55
CA SER A 98 -41.31 -6.11 31.84
C SER A 98 -42.17 -4.95 31.33
N THR A 99 -41.68 -3.69 31.41
CA THR A 99 -42.43 -2.51 30.95
C THR A 99 -42.63 -2.51 29.44
N ALA A 100 -43.65 -1.80 28.98
CA ALA A 100 -43.90 -1.64 27.53
C ALA A 100 -42.70 -0.96 26.81
N LEU A 101 -42.06 -0.02 27.49
CA LEU A 101 -40.85 0.65 26.98
C LEU A 101 -39.70 -0.37 26.83
N ALA A 102 -39.42 -1.15 27.87
CA ALA A 102 -38.35 -2.13 27.84
C ALA A 102 -38.54 -3.18 26.73
N ARG A 103 -39.76 -3.67 26.57
CA ARG A 103 -40.09 -4.59 25.49
C ARG A 103 -39.89 -4.00 24.10
N ASN A 104 -40.18 -2.68 23.92
CA ASN A 104 -39.96 -2.00 22.66
C ASN A 104 -38.46 -1.82 22.36
N GLU A 105 -37.68 -1.37 23.33
CA GLU A 105 -36.24 -1.19 23.19
C GLU A 105 -35.52 -2.56 23.00
N TYR A 106 -35.95 -3.60 23.69
CA TYR A 106 -35.43 -4.97 23.44
C TYR A 106 -35.67 -5.43 21.99
N ARG A 107 -36.88 -5.17 21.43
CA ARG A 107 -37.16 -5.52 20.03
C ARG A 107 -36.30 -4.76 19.04
N LYS A 108 -36.06 -3.47 19.29
CA LYS A 108 -35.15 -2.66 18.46
C LYS A 108 -33.72 -3.19 18.51
N ALA A 109 -33.22 -3.48 19.72
CA ALA A 109 -31.89 -4.04 19.91
C ALA A 109 -31.74 -5.41 19.23
N LYS A 110 -32.75 -6.27 19.35
CA LYS A 110 -32.79 -7.58 18.69
C LYS A 110 -32.75 -7.44 17.17
N ALA A 111 -33.52 -6.54 16.60
CA ALA A 111 -33.51 -6.30 15.14
C ALA A 111 -32.15 -5.79 14.66
N LYS A 112 -31.48 -4.90 15.43
CA LYS A 112 -30.11 -4.47 15.14
C LYS A 112 -29.11 -5.63 15.19
N TYR A 113 -29.20 -6.47 16.21
CA TYR A 113 -28.37 -7.66 16.35
C TYR A 113 -28.50 -8.60 15.15
N GLU A 114 -29.74 -8.94 14.78
CA GLU A 114 -30.01 -9.84 13.65
C GLU A 114 -29.48 -9.26 12.33
N ALA A 115 -29.68 -7.96 12.08
CA ALA A 115 -29.16 -7.27 10.91
C ALA A 115 -27.61 -7.25 10.88
N ALA A 116 -26.96 -6.98 12.01
CA ALA A 116 -25.51 -6.98 12.12
C ALA A 116 -24.93 -8.39 11.91
N CYS A 117 -25.57 -9.45 12.46
CA CYS A 117 -25.15 -10.82 12.21
C CYS A 117 -25.23 -11.19 10.73
N ALA A 118 -26.33 -10.84 10.05
CA ALA A 118 -26.48 -11.09 8.62
C ALA A 118 -25.41 -10.34 7.79
N LYS A 119 -25.12 -9.08 8.13
CA LYS A 119 -24.06 -8.29 7.50
C LYS A 119 -22.68 -8.91 7.69
N LYS A 120 -22.39 -9.42 8.90
CA LYS A 120 -21.14 -10.11 9.20
C LYS A 120 -20.97 -11.35 8.32
N GLU A 121 -22.00 -12.18 8.20
CA GLU A 121 -21.98 -13.38 7.35
C GLU A 121 -21.75 -13.05 5.87
N GLU A 122 -22.35 -11.95 5.38
CA GLU A 122 -22.11 -11.47 4.02
C GLU A 122 -20.65 -11.05 3.80
N LEU A 123 -20.09 -10.30 4.76
CA LEU A 123 -18.70 -9.86 4.73
C LEU A 123 -17.72 -11.04 4.80
N GLU A 124 -17.99 -12.04 5.62
CA GLU A 124 -17.19 -13.28 5.68
C GLU A 124 -17.17 -13.99 4.32
N LYS A 125 -18.33 -14.19 3.69
CA LYS A 125 -18.42 -14.78 2.36
C LYS A 125 -17.68 -13.94 1.30
N LYS A 126 -17.77 -12.61 1.39
CA LYS A 126 -17.05 -11.70 0.49
C LYS A 126 -15.55 -11.80 0.68
N SER A 127 -15.06 -11.77 1.92
CA SER A 127 -13.65 -11.90 2.26
C SER A 127 -13.06 -13.22 1.74
N MET A 128 -13.74 -14.36 1.95
CA MET A 128 -13.32 -15.65 1.43
C MET A 128 -13.18 -15.64 -0.11
N ARG A 129 -14.17 -15.08 -0.81
CA ARG A 129 -14.12 -14.98 -2.29
C ARG A 129 -12.98 -14.10 -2.78
N LEU A 130 -12.66 -13.03 -2.04
CA LEU A 130 -11.54 -12.15 -2.36
C LEU A 130 -10.21 -12.87 -2.13
N ALA A 131 -10.06 -13.57 -1.00
CA ALA A 131 -8.86 -14.35 -0.69
C ALA A 131 -8.62 -15.48 -1.70
N GLU A 132 -9.68 -16.17 -2.15
CA GLU A 132 -9.54 -17.18 -3.20
C GLU A 132 -9.02 -16.63 -4.52
N LYS A 133 -9.38 -15.39 -4.87
CA LYS A 133 -8.88 -14.73 -6.07
C LYS A 133 -7.40 -14.33 -6.00
N LEU A 134 -6.79 -14.32 -4.82
CA LEU A 134 -5.36 -14.07 -4.64
C LEU A 134 -4.50 -15.32 -4.86
N LYS A 135 -5.06 -16.51 -4.63
CA LYS A 135 -4.32 -17.79 -4.72
C LYS A 135 -3.60 -17.99 -6.06
N PRO A 136 -4.22 -17.77 -7.24
CA PRO A 136 -3.52 -17.93 -8.51
C PRO A 136 -2.33 -16.99 -8.66
N ASP A 137 -2.45 -15.73 -8.19
CA ASP A 137 -1.38 -14.76 -8.28
C ASP A 137 -0.15 -15.22 -7.48
N LEU A 138 -0.37 -15.78 -6.28
CA LEU A 138 0.71 -16.27 -5.40
C LEU A 138 1.35 -17.58 -5.86
N GLN A 139 0.62 -18.39 -6.64
CA GLN A 139 1.13 -19.64 -7.19
C GLN A 139 1.96 -19.44 -8.47
N ASN A 140 1.82 -18.29 -9.11
CA ASN A 140 2.55 -17.96 -10.31
C ASN A 140 4.03 -17.68 -10.00
N LYS A 141 4.92 -18.04 -10.93
CA LYS A 141 6.34 -17.67 -10.83
C LYS A 141 6.47 -16.14 -10.85
N PRO A 142 7.35 -15.58 -10.01
CA PRO A 142 7.64 -14.16 -10.04
C PRO A 142 8.05 -13.69 -11.44
N THR A 143 7.42 -12.63 -11.93
CA THR A 143 7.71 -12.02 -13.23
C THR A 143 8.30 -10.64 -13.02
N PHE A 144 9.45 -10.36 -13.61
CA PHE A 144 10.07 -9.04 -13.57
C PHE A 144 9.16 -7.99 -14.20
N ILE A 145 8.83 -6.94 -13.44
CA ILE A 145 7.93 -5.85 -13.86
C ILE A 145 8.64 -4.51 -13.93
N GLY A 146 9.86 -4.39 -13.42
CA GLY A 146 10.65 -3.17 -13.38
C GLY A 146 11.50 -3.09 -12.14
N PHE A 147 11.60 -1.92 -11.56
CA PHE A 147 12.43 -1.68 -10.38
C PHE A 147 11.58 -1.16 -9.21
N LYS A 148 12.09 -1.33 -8.01
CA LYS A 148 11.54 -0.73 -6.79
C LYS A 148 12.63 -0.04 -6.02
N ALA A 149 12.29 1.05 -5.34
CA ALA A 149 13.20 1.71 -4.41
C ALA A 149 12.54 1.92 -3.06
N ARG A 150 13.30 1.65 -2.01
CA ARG A 150 13.00 2.09 -0.66
C ARG A 150 13.74 3.40 -0.44
N HIS A 151 13.01 4.45 -0.13
CA HIS A 151 13.53 5.79 -0.06
C HIS A 151 13.22 6.44 1.28
N LYS A 152 14.27 6.78 2.04
CA LYS A 152 14.18 7.55 3.28
C LYS A 152 14.48 9.01 2.98
N TYR A 153 13.69 9.88 3.56
CA TYR A 153 13.83 11.32 3.40
C TYR A 153 13.53 12.06 4.70
N ARG A 154 13.87 13.34 4.72
CA ARG A 154 13.38 14.29 5.71
C ARG A 154 12.75 15.49 5.03
N ALA A 155 11.73 16.06 5.65
CA ALA A 155 11.03 17.26 5.18
C ALA A 155 10.36 17.98 6.35
N ASN A 156 9.97 19.23 6.15
CA ASN A 156 9.31 20.01 7.18
C ASN A 156 7.78 19.85 7.12
N THR A 157 7.15 19.79 8.28
CA THR A 157 5.70 19.88 8.43
C THR A 157 5.26 21.35 8.36
N ASN A 158 3.94 21.59 8.28
CA ASN A 158 3.34 22.93 8.36
C ASN A 158 3.71 23.69 9.65
N ALA A 159 4.02 22.97 10.73
CA ALA A 159 4.47 23.55 11.99
C ALA A 159 5.97 23.88 12.00
N GLY A 160 6.70 23.64 10.90
CA GLY A 160 8.14 23.87 10.79
C GLY A 160 9.02 22.80 11.42
N ASN A 161 8.44 21.71 11.92
CA ASN A 161 9.20 20.59 12.49
C ASN A 161 9.70 19.68 11.37
N THR A 162 10.95 19.24 11.45
CA THR A 162 11.50 18.23 10.55
C THR A 162 11.00 16.85 10.93
N VAL A 163 10.44 16.13 9.97
CA VAL A 163 10.00 14.72 10.10
C VAL A 163 10.78 13.84 9.16
N PHE A 164 10.95 12.59 9.55
CA PHE A 164 11.50 11.54 8.70
C PHE A 164 10.37 10.72 8.13
N GLY A 165 10.45 10.44 6.85
CA GLY A 165 9.51 9.56 6.15
C GLY A 165 10.23 8.47 5.39
N GLU A 166 9.49 7.44 5.05
CA GLU A 166 9.98 6.32 4.28
C GLU A 166 8.94 5.89 3.25
N MET A 167 9.34 5.93 1.97
CA MET A 167 8.48 5.62 0.83
C MET A 167 9.00 4.41 0.07
N LYS A 168 8.09 3.58 -0.41
CA LYS A 168 8.38 2.58 -1.44
C LYS A 168 7.88 3.09 -2.77
N PHE A 169 8.77 3.13 -3.77
CA PHE A 169 8.46 3.44 -5.15
C PHE A 169 8.58 2.20 -6.01
N VAL A 170 7.71 2.07 -7.00
CA VAL A 170 7.81 1.04 -8.05
C VAL A 170 7.86 1.75 -9.40
N PHE A 171 8.81 1.34 -10.24
CA PHE A 171 9.11 1.95 -11.55
C PHE A 171 8.90 0.94 -12.67
N ASP A 172 8.66 1.45 -13.87
CA ASP A 172 8.67 0.63 -15.08
C ASP A 172 10.07 0.09 -15.41
N LYS A 173 10.13 -0.84 -16.36
CA LYS A 173 11.38 -1.54 -16.75
C LYS A 173 12.44 -0.59 -17.32
N GLU A 174 12.01 0.48 -17.96
CA GLU A 174 12.87 1.45 -18.63
C GLU A 174 13.29 2.61 -17.71
N LEU A 175 12.76 2.67 -16.48
CA LEU A 175 12.94 3.78 -15.52
C LEU A 175 12.53 5.12 -16.16
N THR A 176 11.32 5.16 -16.73
CA THR A 176 10.75 6.37 -17.34
C THR A 176 9.65 6.98 -16.48
N LYS A 177 9.03 6.20 -15.59
CA LYS A 177 7.94 6.66 -14.73
C LYS A 177 7.84 5.86 -13.45
N VAL A 178 7.28 6.48 -12.42
CA VAL A 178 6.77 5.82 -11.23
C VAL A 178 5.42 5.21 -11.58
N ILE A 179 5.24 3.92 -11.30
CA ILE A 179 3.97 3.20 -11.50
C ILE A 179 3.18 3.03 -10.20
N ALA A 180 3.86 3.08 -9.06
CA ALA A 180 3.22 3.14 -7.74
C ALA A 180 4.16 3.78 -6.72
N GLU A 181 3.57 4.41 -5.71
CA GLU A 181 4.25 4.95 -4.55
C GLU A 181 3.43 4.66 -3.30
N TYR A 182 4.11 4.29 -2.21
CA TYR A 182 3.49 3.93 -0.96
C TYR A 182 4.26 4.56 0.20
N ASP A 183 3.55 5.22 1.11
CA ASP A 183 4.11 5.59 2.39
C ASP A 183 4.20 4.32 3.26
N MET A 184 5.41 3.94 3.65
CA MET A 184 5.63 2.72 4.42
C MET A 184 5.17 2.83 5.88
N GLN A 185 4.83 4.04 6.33
CA GLN A 185 4.29 4.32 7.67
C GLN A 185 2.76 4.46 7.65
N ASP A 186 2.15 4.48 6.46
CA ASP A 186 0.70 4.53 6.31
C ASP A 186 0.04 3.24 6.83
N GLU A 187 -1.10 3.39 7.50
CA GLU A 187 -1.84 2.27 8.10
C GLU A 187 -2.24 1.20 7.08
N GLU A 188 -2.60 1.61 5.86
CA GLU A 188 -2.97 0.70 4.78
C GLU A 188 -1.75 -0.13 4.32
N TYR A 189 -0.58 0.52 4.17
CA TYR A 189 0.64 -0.20 3.77
C TYR A 189 1.13 -1.15 4.88
N VAL A 190 1.04 -0.75 6.13
CA VAL A 190 1.35 -1.61 7.28
C VAL A 190 0.40 -2.81 7.35
N ALA A 191 -0.90 -2.61 7.13
CA ALA A 191 -1.88 -3.69 7.07
C ALA A 191 -1.62 -4.65 5.89
N TYR A 192 -1.23 -4.10 4.73
CA TYR A 192 -0.80 -4.89 3.58
C TYR A 192 0.39 -5.79 3.91
N GLN A 193 1.43 -5.26 4.55
CA GLN A 193 2.62 -6.03 4.94
C GLN A 193 2.27 -7.15 5.93
N LYS A 194 1.50 -6.85 6.97
CA LYS A 194 1.04 -7.85 7.94
C LYS A 194 0.26 -8.99 7.28
N LEU A 195 -0.61 -8.68 6.32
CA LEU A 195 -1.35 -9.72 5.63
C LEU A 195 -0.43 -10.59 4.76
N LEU A 196 0.60 -10.02 4.13
CA LEU A 196 1.60 -10.79 3.40
C LEU A 196 2.41 -11.72 4.30
N GLU A 197 2.83 -11.27 5.48
CA GLU A 197 3.54 -12.08 6.49
C GLU A 197 2.69 -13.29 6.90
N ILE A 198 1.42 -13.07 7.24
CA ILE A 198 0.46 -14.15 7.56
C ILE A 198 0.31 -15.15 6.39
N MET A 199 0.22 -14.64 5.16
CA MET A 199 0.06 -15.49 3.97
C MET A 199 1.33 -16.31 3.65
N ASN A 200 2.50 -15.82 4.02
CA ASN A 200 3.78 -16.52 3.86
C ASN A 200 4.08 -17.49 5.02
N GLY A 201 3.27 -17.51 6.07
CA GLY A 201 3.48 -18.35 7.26
C GLY A 201 4.63 -17.87 8.16
N GLU A 202 4.98 -16.59 8.06
CA GLU A 202 5.94 -15.91 8.94
C GLU A 202 5.14 -15.32 10.12
N GLU A 203 4.98 -16.12 11.22
CA GLU A 203 4.49 -15.66 12.53
C GLU A 203 5.66 -15.49 13.51
#